data_78fb3708a2d36b4209bb1396f722082b
#
_entry.id   78fb3708a2d36b4209bb1396f722082b
#
_cell.length_a   1.000
_cell.length_b   1.000
_cell.length_c   1.000
_cell.angle_alpha   90.00
_cell.angle_beta   90.00
_cell.angle_gamma   90.00
#
_symmetry.space_group_name_H-M   'P 1'
#
loop_
_entity.id
_entity.type
_entity.pdbx_description
1 polymer ?
#
loop_
_entity_poly.entity_id
_entity_poly.type
_entity_poly.pdbx_seq_one_letter_code
_entity_poly.pdbx_strand_id
1 'polypeptide(L)'
;MLAGLTALLFSIGAYAVSGSSDATLARGDKALAAKQYDVAYKEYAHLASHNGLAQFDLGLIERNGWGRPADPVKACNWFEQAAHNKVPAAEQFLGDCYAQGIDRPVDGNAAVQWYMKAADAGVFYALCDAGELYLSGDIVPKDAQQGLALCARAAQLGSTPAMRRVADAYREGKSVPQNLSAARYWYGQAAERHDVEAQYRLGVMLSQGDGGDVNLPQALGWLEIAASEGYAPAYLPVAVLYANSAVDPKTGALPPDVLAKIYMWNSAAQATNHNPEERATMDRIEQLTLSVMPAQWRPDLDRRVKAYLAQHGESPSHQ
;
A
#
# COMPACT_ATOMS: atom_id res chain seq x y z
N MET A 1 -5.99 -11.74 4.72
CA MET A 1 -4.67 -11.09 4.69
C MET A 1 -4.05 -11.25 3.30
N LEU A 2 -4.41 -10.40 2.36
CA LEU A 2 -3.91 -10.42 0.96
C LEU A 2 -3.85 -8.98 0.46
N ALA A 3 -3.25 -8.10 1.26
CA ALA A 3 -3.04 -6.70 0.95
C ALA A 3 -1.58 -6.50 0.55
N GLY A 4 -1.30 -6.49 -0.73
CA GLY A 4 0.06 -6.24 -1.19
C GLY A 4 0.27 -6.35 -2.69
N LEU A 5 -0.79 -6.41 -3.51
CA LEU A 5 -0.64 -6.87 -4.90
C LEU A 5 -0.80 -5.84 -6.01
N THR A 6 -1.30 -4.64 -5.73
CA THR A 6 -1.41 -3.59 -6.77
C THR A 6 -0.13 -2.78 -6.96
N ALA A 7 0.73 -2.68 -5.94
CA ALA A 7 2.03 -2.01 -6.05
C ALA A 7 3.08 -2.84 -6.82
N LEU A 8 2.94 -4.17 -6.89
CA LEU A 8 3.88 -5.05 -7.56
C LEU A 8 3.79 -5.04 -9.09
N LEU A 9 2.64 -4.66 -9.68
CA LEU A 9 2.53 -4.56 -11.14
C LEU A 9 3.32 -3.39 -11.73
N PHE A 10 3.56 -2.32 -10.96
CA PHE A 10 4.42 -1.21 -11.39
C PHE A 10 5.90 -1.44 -11.03
N SER A 11 6.21 -2.31 -10.06
CA SER A 11 7.59 -2.60 -9.67
C SER A 11 8.22 -3.76 -10.45
N ILE A 12 7.46 -4.57 -11.18
CA ILE A 12 8.03 -5.58 -12.11
C ILE A 12 8.88 -4.90 -13.19
N GLY A 13 8.54 -3.67 -13.59
CA GLY A 13 9.38 -2.85 -14.46
C GLY A 13 10.65 -2.29 -13.82
N ALA A 14 10.73 -2.23 -12.49
CA ALA A 14 11.88 -1.69 -11.76
C ALA A 14 12.90 -2.77 -11.34
N TYR A 15 12.55 -4.04 -11.37
CA TYR A 15 13.49 -5.16 -11.21
C TYR A 15 14.20 -5.56 -12.52
N ALA A 16 14.04 -4.80 -13.59
CA ALA A 16 14.96 -4.84 -14.71
C ALA A 16 16.32 -4.31 -14.27
N VAL A 17 16.96 -5.05 -13.37
CA VAL A 17 18.36 -4.87 -13.02
C VAL A 17 19.18 -5.16 -14.27
N SER A 18 19.81 -4.10 -14.75
CA SER A 18 20.95 -4.13 -15.70
C SER A 18 20.77 -4.99 -16.94
N GLY A 19 20.20 -4.44 -18.01
CA GLY A 19 20.80 -4.57 -19.33
C GLY A 19 20.85 -5.93 -19.98
N SER A 20 19.86 -6.81 -19.75
CA SER A 20 19.38 -7.74 -20.76
C SER A 20 17.91 -8.02 -20.45
N SER A 21 17.02 -7.34 -21.14
CA SER A 21 15.67 -7.88 -21.32
C SER A 21 15.89 -9.24 -21.97
N ASP A 22 15.66 -10.32 -21.20
CA ASP A 22 15.80 -11.66 -21.76
C ASP A 22 14.75 -11.78 -22.88
N ALA A 23 15.19 -11.64 -24.11
CA ALA A 23 14.31 -11.66 -25.29
C ALA A 23 13.44 -12.93 -25.32
N THR A 24 13.83 -13.95 -24.54
CA THR A 24 13.09 -15.21 -24.42
C THR A 24 11.80 -15.05 -23.60
N LEU A 25 11.74 -14.12 -22.62
CA LEU A 25 10.55 -13.86 -21.79
C LEU A 25 9.53 -12.92 -22.45
N ALA A 26 9.96 -12.14 -23.44
CA ALA A 26 9.18 -11.04 -24.02
C ALA A 26 7.76 -11.42 -24.47
N ARG A 27 7.53 -12.65 -24.90
CA ARG A 27 6.19 -13.12 -25.30
C ARG A 27 5.29 -13.33 -24.08
N GLY A 28 5.83 -13.95 -23.03
CA GLY A 28 5.14 -14.16 -21.77
C GLY A 28 4.77 -12.82 -21.13
N ASP A 29 5.73 -11.89 -21.06
CA ASP A 29 5.57 -10.55 -20.48
C ASP A 29 4.49 -9.75 -21.23
N LYS A 30 4.52 -9.78 -22.56
CA LYS A 30 3.51 -9.13 -23.40
C LYS A 30 2.11 -9.72 -23.18
N ALA A 31 2.02 -11.05 -23.07
CA ALA A 31 0.75 -11.73 -22.81
C ALA A 31 0.24 -11.42 -21.40
N LEU A 32 1.14 -11.39 -20.41
CA LEU A 32 0.82 -11.04 -19.02
C LEU A 32 0.28 -9.60 -18.91
N ALA A 33 0.97 -8.65 -19.55
CA ALA A 33 0.55 -7.25 -19.60
C ALA A 33 -0.81 -7.07 -20.29
N ALA A 34 -1.11 -7.91 -21.30
CA ALA A 34 -2.40 -7.95 -21.99
C ALA A 34 -3.48 -8.75 -21.23
N LYS A 35 -3.21 -9.22 -20.01
CA LYS A 35 -4.08 -10.11 -19.21
C LYS A 35 -4.45 -11.43 -19.92
N GLN A 36 -3.66 -11.86 -20.89
CA GLN A 36 -3.80 -13.13 -21.60
C GLN A 36 -3.08 -14.24 -20.81
N TYR A 37 -3.59 -14.52 -19.62
CA TYR A 37 -2.90 -15.32 -18.61
C TYR A 37 -2.57 -16.75 -19.04
N ASP A 38 -3.45 -17.40 -19.81
CA ASP A 38 -3.18 -18.75 -20.33
C ASP A 38 -2.05 -18.78 -21.36
N VAL A 39 -1.92 -17.71 -22.16
CA VAL A 39 -0.82 -17.56 -23.11
C VAL A 39 0.48 -17.31 -22.34
N ALA A 40 0.47 -16.37 -21.39
CA ALA A 40 1.62 -16.08 -20.55
C ALA A 40 2.13 -17.33 -19.82
N TYR A 41 1.23 -18.09 -19.22
CA TYR A 41 1.58 -19.34 -18.54
C TYR A 41 2.26 -20.35 -19.46
N LYS A 42 1.75 -20.57 -20.67
CA LYS A 42 2.35 -21.51 -21.63
C LYS A 42 3.74 -21.08 -22.07
N GLU A 43 3.93 -19.79 -22.34
CA GLU A 43 5.25 -19.24 -22.73
C GLU A 43 6.27 -19.40 -21.60
N TYR A 44 5.90 -19.05 -20.34
CA TYR A 44 6.80 -19.24 -19.20
C TYR A 44 7.06 -20.72 -18.89
N ALA A 45 6.04 -21.60 -18.97
CA ALA A 45 6.20 -23.03 -18.73
C ALA A 45 7.17 -23.68 -19.71
N HIS A 46 7.19 -23.21 -20.98
CA HIS A 46 8.15 -23.68 -21.98
C HIS A 46 9.61 -23.34 -21.60
N LEU A 47 9.82 -22.23 -20.90
CA LEU A 47 11.14 -21.74 -20.51
C LEU A 47 11.58 -22.21 -19.11
N ALA A 48 10.65 -22.69 -18.29
CA ALA A 48 10.86 -22.94 -16.87
C ALA A 48 11.95 -23.97 -16.55
N SER A 49 12.30 -24.87 -17.51
CA SER A 49 13.35 -25.86 -17.27
C SER A 49 14.76 -25.27 -17.09
N HIS A 50 14.99 -24.03 -17.53
CA HIS A 50 16.30 -23.40 -17.54
C HIS A 50 16.29 -21.88 -17.30
N ASN A 51 15.12 -21.30 -17.00
CA ASN A 51 14.98 -19.86 -16.77
C ASN A 51 14.30 -19.59 -15.43
N GLY A 52 15.08 -19.09 -14.46
CA GLY A 52 14.59 -18.77 -13.11
C GLY A 52 13.54 -17.68 -13.08
N LEU A 53 13.57 -16.69 -13.99
CA LEU A 53 12.55 -15.65 -14.06
C LEU A 53 11.22 -16.23 -14.56
N ALA A 54 11.25 -17.11 -15.55
CA ALA A 54 10.04 -17.81 -15.99
C ALA A 54 9.42 -18.66 -14.86
N GLN A 55 10.25 -19.31 -14.03
CA GLN A 55 9.78 -20.03 -12.84
C GLN A 55 9.13 -19.06 -11.84
N PHE A 56 9.74 -17.90 -11.61
CA PHE A 56 9.19 -16.86 -10.73
C PHE A 56 7.82 -16.36 -11.23
N ASP A 57 7.69 -16.07 -12.52
CA ASP A 57 6.43 -15.59 -13.11
C ASP A 57 5.33 -16.65 -13.04
N LEU A 58 5.66 -17.93 -13.23
CA LEU A 58 4.73 -19.03 -12.99
C LEU A 58 4.27 -19.06 -11.53
N GLY A 59 5.18 -18.88 -10.60
CA GLY A 59 4.87 -18.76 -9.18
C GLY A 59 3.88 -17.62 -8.88
N LEU A 60 4.06 -16.47 -9.51
CA LEU A 60 3.14 -15.34 -9.37
C LEU A 60 1.76 -15.64 -9.96
N ILE A 61 1.70 -16.29 -11.14
CA ILE A 61 0.43 -16.68 -11.78
C ILE A 61 -0.34 -17.66 -10.88
N GLU A 62 0.32 -18.69 -10.35
CA GLU A 62 -0.31 -19.68 -9.46
C GLU A 62 -0.74 -19.06 -8.13
N ARG A 63 0.09 -18.19 -7.52
CA ARG A 63 -0.22 -17.50 -6.27
C ARG A 63 -1.46 -16.60 -6.38
N ASN A 64 -1.54 -15.85 -7.49
CA ASN A 64 -2.58 -14.84 -7.67
C ASN A 64 -3.85 -15.39 -8.33
N GLY A 65 -3.81 -16.62 -8.82
CA GLY A 65 -4.93 -17.21 -9.54
C GLY A 65 -5.22 -16.50 -10.88
N TRP A 66 -4.20 -15.96 -11.55
CA TRP A 66 -4.40 -15.27 -12.82
C TRP A 66 -4.79 -16.25 -13.94
N GLY A 67 -6.06 -16.14 -14.39
CA GLY A 67 -6.63 -17.00 -15.41
C GLY A 67 -6.93 -18.44 -14.97
N ARG A 68 -6.74 -18.74 -13.68
CA ARG A 68 -6.97 -20.06 -13.06
C ARG A 68 -7.21 -19.91 -11.56
N PRO A 69 -7.72 -20.93 -10.85
CA PRO A 69 -7.76 -20.92 -9.40
C PRO A 69 -6.35 -20.76 -8.81
N ALA A 70 -6.23 -19.96 -7.75
CA ALA A 70 -4.96 -19.81 -7.02
C ALA A 70 -4.52 -21.16 -6.43
N ASP A 71 -3.24 -21.47 -6.54
CA ASP A 71 -2.62 -22.68 -6.00
C ASP A 71 -1.34 -22.28 -5.25
N PRO A 72 -1.44 -21.99 -3.93
CA PRO A 72 -0.27 -21.58 -3.13
C PRO A 72 0.82 -22.64 -3.07
N VAL A 73 0.46 -23.93 -3.13
CA VAL A 73 1.44 -25.03 -3.09
C VAL A 73 2.29 -25.03 -4.36
N LYS A 74 1.65 -24.94 -5.54
CA LYS A 74 2.39 -24.83 -6.79
C LYS A 74 3.21 -23.55 -6.87
N ALA A 75 2.68 -22.45 -6.35
CA ALA A 75 3.41 -21.19 -6.28
C ALA A 75 4.71 -21.34 -5.48
N CYS A 76 4.65 -21.93 -4.29
CA CYS A 76 5.83 -22.18 -3.45
C CYS A 76 6.85 -23.10 -4.14
N ASN A 77 6.39 -24.13 -4.85
CA ASN A 77 7.28 -25.01 -5.61
C ASN A 77 8.01 -24.25 -6.75
N TRP A 78 7.32 -23.33 -7.42
CA TRP A 78 7.94 -22.48 -8.42
C TRP A 78 8.90 -21.46 -7.81
N PHE A 79 8.54 -20.82 -6.69
CA PHE A 79 9.43 -19.91 -6.00
C PHE A 79 10.70 -20.60 -5.48
N GLU A 80 10.59 -21.84 -5.00
CA GLU A 80 11.74 -22.62 -4.58
C GLU A 80 12.72 -22.88 -5.74
N GLN A 81 12.20 -23.30 -6.91
CA GLN A 81 13.04 -23.49 -8.10
C GLN A 81 13.71 -22.18 -8.54
N ALA A 82 12.95 -21.07 -8.58
CA ALA A 82 13.46 -19.76 -8.95
C ALA A 82 14.51 -19.24 -7.94
N ALA A 83 14.30 -19.46 -6.63
CA ALA A 83 15.24 -19.09 -5.58
C ALA A 83 16.56 -19.87 -5.68
N HIS A 84 16.52 -21.16 -5.99
CA HIS A 84 17.70 -21.95 -6.28
C HIS A 84 18.45 -21.46 -7.55
N ASN A 85 17.73 -20.87 -8.50
CA ASN A 85 18.30 -20.17 -9.65
C ASN A 85 18.68 -18.70 -9.34
N LYS A 86 18.76 -18.33 -8.05
CA LYS A 86 19.23 -17.03 -7.56
C LYS A 86 18.39 -15.85 -8.07
N VAL A 87 17.07 -16.03 -8.19
CA VAL A 87 16.12 -14.93 -8.42
C VAL A 87 15.82 -14.27 -7.09
N PRO A 88 16.26 -13.02 -6.83
CA PRO A 88 16.19 -12.42 -5.49
C PRO A 88 14.76 -12.29 -4.96
N ALA A 89 13.81 -11.91 -5.84
CA ALA A 89 12.41 -11.84 -5.46
C ALA A 89 11.84 -13.21 -5.06
N ALA A 90 12.25 -14.28 -5.75
CA ALA A 90 11.82 -15.64 -5.42
C ALA A 90 12.38 -16.12 -4.07
N GLU A 91 13.57 -15.66 -3.68
CA GLU A 91 14.14 -15.93 -2.35
C GLU A 91 13.24 -15.34 -1.25
N GLN A 92 12.72 -14.11 -1.42
CA GLN A 92 11.76 -13.50 -0.51
C GLN A 92 10.47 -14.35 -0.42
N PHE A 93 9.85 -14.68 -1.56
CA PHE A 93 8.62 -15.47 -1.57
C PHE A 93 8.80 -16.88 -1.02
N LEU A 94 9.98 -17.47 -1.16
CA LEU A 94 10.29 -18.74 -0.51
C LEU A 94 10.37 -18.57 1.02
N GLY A 95 10.88 -17.45 1.52
CA GLY A 95 10.78 -17.06 2.92
C GLY A 95 9.33 -17.04 3.40
N ASP A 96 8.41 -16.45 2.64
CA ASP A 96 6.97 -16.45 2.94
C ASP A 96 6.42 -17.88 3.03
N CYS A 97 6.83 -18.78 2.11
CA CYS A 97 6.38 -20.18 2.10
C CYS A 97 6.79 -20.92 3.40
N TYR A 98 8.01 -20.69 3.89
CA TYR A 98 8.47 -21.25 5.17
C TYR A 98 7.77 -20.61 6.37
N ALA A 99 7.55 -19.29 6.34
CA ALA A 99 6.88 -18.58 7.41
C ALA A 99 5.41 -19.01 7.57
N GLN A 100 4.73 -19.31 6.47
CA GLN A 100 3.31 -19.69 6.44
C GLN A 100 3.08 -21.20 6.48
N GLY A 101 4.14 -22.01 6.31
CA GLY A 101 4.01 -23.47 6.29
C GLY A 101 3.25 -24.00 5.07
N ILE A 102 3.41 -23.37 3.90
CA ILE A 102 2.75 -23.81 2.67
C ILE A 102 3.53 -24.99 2.08
N ASP A 103 2.86 -26.16 1.99
CA ASP A 103 3.42 -27.43 1.53
C ASP A 103 4.64 -27.93 2.33
N ARG A 104 4.84 -27.38 3.50
CA ARG A 104 5.96 -27.71 4.41
C ARG A 104 5.59 -27.28 5.85
N PRO A 105 6.27 -27.83 6.88
CA PRO A 105 6.11 -27.29 8.23
C PRO A 105 6.54 -25.83 8.30
N VAL A 106 5.89 -25.05 9.17
CA VAL A 106 6.33 -23.70 9.50
C VAL A 106 7.77 -23.76 10.05
N ASP A 107 8.67 -22.99 9.45
CA ASP A 107 10.05 -22.86 9.89
C ASP A 107 10.49 -21.38 9.82
N GLY A 108 10.40 -20.71 10.97
CA GLY A 108 10.77 -19.30 11.09
C GLY A 108 12.25 -19.05 10.87
N ASN A 109 13.13 -19.99 11.24
CA ASN A 109 14.57 -19.84 11.00
C ASN A 109 14.90 -19.94 9.52
N ALA A 110 14.31 -20.90 8.81
CA ALA A 110 14.45 -20.98 7.37
C ALA A 110 13.89 -19.74 6.67
N ALA A 111 12.73 -19.22 7.11
CA ALA A 111 12.15 -17.99 6.59
C ALA A 111 13.12 -16.81 6.72
N VAL A 112 13.67 -16.59 7.92
CA VAL A 112 14.68 -15.53 8.17
C VAL A 112 15.89 -15.68 7.25
N GLN A 113 16.42 -16.90 7.08
CA GLN A 113 17.57 -17.13 6.21
C GLN A 113 17.30 -16.76 4.75
N TRP A 114 16.11 -17.09 4.24
CA TRP A 114 15.72 -16.76 2.88
C TRP A 114 15.48 -15.26 2.70
N TYR A 115 14.84 -14.60 3.66
CA TYR A 115 14.69 -13.14 3.65
C TYR A 115 16.05 -12.41 3.68
N MET A 116 16.99 -12.89 4.48
CA MET A 116 18.33 -12.31 4.52
C MET A 116 19.07 -12.48 3.19
N LYS A 117 18.96 -13.64 2.53
CA LYS A 117 19.52 -13.85 1.19
C LYS A 117 18.92 -12.88 0.17
N ALA A 118 17.58 -12.75 0.14
CA ALA A 118 16.91 -11.81 -0.73
C ALA A 118 17.39 -10.37 -0.51
N ALA A 119 17.56 -9.98 0.76
CA ALA A 119 18.07 -8.67 1.13
C ALA A 119 19.50 -8.43 0.67
N ASP A 120 20.38 -9.42 0.82
CA ASP A 120 21.78 -9.35 0.34
C ASP A 120 21.85 -9.26 -1.19
N ALA A 121 20.82 -9.78 -1.88
CA ALA A 121 20.66 -9.67 -3.33
C ALA A 121 19.91 -8.39 -3.78
N GLY A 122 19.62 -7.45 -2.87
CA GLY A 122 19.04 -6.13 -3.16
C GLY A 122 17.54 -6.01 -2.94
N VAL A 123 16.86 -7.04 -2.47
CA VAL A 123 15.44 -6.99 -2.08
C VAL A 123 15.34 -6.47 -0.64
N PHE A 124 15.64 -5.19 -0.44
CA PHE A 124 15.80 -4.62 0.90
C PHE A 124 14.57 -4.72 1.80
N TYR A 125 13.36 -4.79 1.24
CA TYR A 125 12.15 -4.99 2.03
C TYR A 125 12.16 -6.32 2.79
N ALA A 126 12.80 -7.36 2.26
CA ALA A 126 12.93 -8.65 2.92
C ALA A 126 13.62 -8.57 4.31
N LEU A 127 14.45 -7.53 4.56
CA LEU A 127 14.93 -7.26 5.91
C LEU A 127 13.77 -7.00 6.88
N CYS A 128 12.75 -6.28 6.43
CA CYS A 128 11.61 -5.99 7.28
C CYS A 128 10.68 -7.20 7.43
N ASP A 129 10.59 -8.09 6.43
CA ASP A 129 9.87 -9.37 6.56
C ASP A 129 10.52 -10.23 7.65
N ALA A 130 11.85 -10.35 7.65
CA ALA A 130 12.59 -10.99 8.75
C ALA A 130 12.36 -10.27 10.08
N GLY A 131 12.37 -8.94 10.07
CA GLY A 131 12.13 -8.10 11.24
C GLY A 131 10.76 -8.32 11.87
N GLU A 132 9.71 -8.49 11.06
CA GLU A 132 8.34 -8.76 11.53
C GLU A 132 8.23 -10.10 12.27
N LEU A 133 8.98 -11.13 11.85
CA LEU A 133 9.02 -12.39 12.57
C LEU A 133 9.59 -12.20 14.00
N TYR A 134 10.63 -11.39 14.16
CA TYR A 134 11.17 -11.07 15.48
C TYR A 134 10.26 -10.13 16.29
N LEU A 135 9.53 -9.21 15.65
CA LEU A 135 8.58 -8.32 16.33
C LEU A 135 7.37 -9.10 16.86
N SER A 136 6.85 -10.05 16.12
CA SER A 136 5.73 -10.89 16.52
C SER A 136 6.15 -11.93 17.57
N GLY A 137 7.21 -12.65 17.29
CA GLY A 137 7.67 -13.75 18.13
C GLY A 137 6.86 -15.04 18.00
N ASP A 138 6.06 -15.16 16.91
CA ASP A 138 5.14 -16.30 16.73
C ASP A 138 5.86 -17.57 16.29
N ILE A 139 6.85 -17.45 15.39
CA ILE A 139 7.57 -18.58 14.77
C ILE A 139 9.08 -18.53 14.95
N VAL A 140 9.59 -17.44 15.54
CA VAL A 140 10.97 -17.30 16.04
C VAL A 140 10.92 -16.68 17.44
N PRO A 141 11.96 -16.83 18.27
CA PRO A 141 11.99 -16.14 19.57
C PRO A 141 11.84 -14.62 19.37
N LYS A 142 10.93 -14.02 20.17
CA LYS A 142 10.65 -12.59 20.09
C LYS A 142 11.89 -11.77 20.44
N ASP A 143 12.28 -10.89 19.53
CA ASP A 143 13.31 -9.85 19.73
C ASP A 143 12.88 -8.56 19.04
N ALA A 144 12.13 -7.74 19.78
CA ALA A 144 11.57 -6.50 19.25
C ALA A 144 12.67 -5.48 18.84
N GLN A 145 13.83 -5.50 19.50
CA GLN A 145 14.93 -4.62 19.16
C GLN A 145 15.56 -5.02 17.82
N GLN A 146 15.85 -6.30 17.64
CA GLN A 146 16.37 -6.83 16.39
C GLN A 146 15.37 -6.63 15.26
N GLY A 147 14.09 -6.93 15.49
CA GLY A 147 13.03 -6.77 14.50
C GLY A 147 12.90 -5.34 13.99
N LEU A 148 12.82 -4.37 14.91
CA LEU A 148 12.77 -2.96 14.51
C LEU A 148 14.05 -2.50 13.80
N ALA A 149 15.23 -2.98 14.24
CA ALA A 149 16.51 -2.62 13.59
C ALA A 149 16.57 -3.12 12.14
N LEU A 150 16.07 -4.32 11.85
CA LEU A 150 15.99 -4.85 10.49
C LEU A 150 15.05 -4.03 9.60
N CYS A 151 13.84 -3.71 10.09
CA CYS A 151 12.92 -2.83 9.35
C CYS A 151 13.51 -1.42 9.14
N ALA A 152 14.15 -0.84 10.16
CA ALA A 152 14.78 0.47 10.04
C ALA A 152 15.94 0.47 9.02
N ARG A 153 16.72 -0.62 8.98
CA ARG A 153 17.76 -0.78 7.95
C ARG A 153 17.17 -0.85 6.54
N ALA A 154 16.07 -1.59 6.34
CA ALA A 154 15.35 -1.61 5.07
C ALA A 154 14.87 -0.21 4.66
N ALA A 155 14.29 0.53 5.63
CA ALA A 155 13.83 1.89 5.42
C ALA A 155 14.97 2.85 5.04
N GLN A 156 16.12 2.76 5.71
CA GLN A 156 17.32 3.55 5.39
C GLN A 156 17.88 3.24 4.01
N LEU A 157 17.73 2.00 3.55
CA LEU A 157 18.08 1.57 2.18
C LEU A 157 17.05 1.99 1.13
N GLY A 158 16.03 2.77 1.52
CA GLY A 158 15.07 3.37 0.62
C GLY A 158 13.77 2.57 0.42
N SER A 159 13.58 1.49 1.17
CA SER A 159 12.33 0.72 1.10
C SER A 159 11.16 1.51 1.68
N THR A 160 10.29 2.04 0.82
CA THR A 160 9.09 2.80 1.24
C THR A 160 8.13 1.96 2.10
N PRO A 161 7.83 0.70 1.77
CA PRO A 161 7.03 -0.14 2.67
C PRO A 161 7.64 -0.32 4.06
N ALA A 162 8.98 -0.47 4.15
CA ALA A 162 9.65 -0.58 5.44
C ALA A 162 9.60 0.72 6.24
N MET A 163 9.68 1.89 5.60
CA MET A 163 9.48 3.18 6.27
C MET A 163 8.11 3.25 6.95
N ARG A 164 7.05 2.84 6.26
CA ARG A 164 5.70 2.80 6.81
C ARG A 164 5.60 1.80 7.97
N ARG A 165 6.19 0.60 7.85
CA ARG A 165 6.21 -0.41 8.94
C ARG A 165 6.91 0.10 10.20
N VAL A 166 8.05 0.78 10.04
CA VAL A 166 8.73 1.42 11.18
C VAL A 166 7.86 2.50 11.81
N ALA A 167 7.18 3.31 10.99
CA ALA A 167 6.26 4.33 11.49
C ALA A 167 5.09 3.70 12.25
N ASP A 168 4.48 2.63 11.73
CA ASP A 168 3.41 1.88 12.39
C ASP A 168 3.86 1.33 13.75
N ALA A 169 5.04 0.70 13.80
CA ALA A 169 5.60 0.15 15.04
C ALA A 169 5.76 1.22 16.13
N TYR A 170 6.29 2.40 15.78
CA TYR A 170 6.43 3.51 16.72
C TYR A 170 5.08 4.14 17.08
N ARG A 171 4.11 4.22 16.15
CA ARG A 171 2.78 4.76 16.42
C ARG A 171 1.98 3.87 17.35
N GLU A 172 2.03 2.56 17.14
CA GLU A 172 1.25 1.60 17.91
C GLU A 172 1.81 1.34 19.30
N GLY A 173 3.13 1.32 19.43
CA GLY A 173 3.77 1.08 20.72
C GLY A 173 3.59 -0.33 21.28
N LYS A 174 3.14 -1.31 20.44
CA LYS A 174 2.84 -2.69 20.88
C LYS A 174 4.09 -3.54 21.09
N SER A 175 5.01 -3.47 20.13
CA SER A 175 6.23 -4.27 20.16
C SER A 175 7.44 -3.47 20.65
N VAL A 176 7.41 -2.15 20.51
CA VAL A 176 8.44 -1.21 20.95
C VAL A 176 7.75 -0.04 21.66
N PRO A 177 8.43 0.73 22.53
CA PRO A 177 7.82 1.91 23.14
C PRO A 177 7.28 2.88 22.10
N GLN A 178 6.07 3.39 22.32
CA GLN A 178 5.44 4.37 21.45
C GLN A 178 6.33 5.61 21.31
N ASN A 179 6.50 6.07 20.08
CA ASN A 179 7.20 7.30 19.76
C ASN A 179 6.55 8.00 18.56
N LEU A 180 5.58 8.87 18.85
CA LEU A 180 4.81 9.55 17.82
C LEU A 180 5.66 10.48 16.95
N SER A 181 6.73 11.10 17.51
CA SER A 181 7.65 11.92 16.70
C SER A 181 8.43 11.10 15.70
N ALA A 182 8.91 9.91 16.09
CA ALA A 182 9.56 8.98 15.18
C ALA A 182 8.57 8.45 14.13
N ALA A 183 7.34 8.13 14.53
CA ALA A 183 6.29 7.70 13.59
C ALA A 183 6.02 8.78 12.54
N ARG A 184 5.81 10.03 12.95
CA ARG A 184 5.59 11.18 12.06
C ARG A 184 6.75 11.38 11.08
N TYR A 185 8.00 11.24 11.55
CA TYR A 185 9.19 11.31 10.70
C TYR A 185 9.15 10.24 9.60
N TRP A 186 8.96 8.97 9.97
CA TRP A 186 9.00 7.86 9.01
C TRP A 186 7.80 7.86 8.04
N TYR A 187 6.59 8.24 8.51
CA TYR A 187 5.47 8.48 7.59
C TYR A 187 5.78 9.61 6.61
N GLY A 188 6.44 10.69 7.08
CA GLY A 188 6.90 11.77 6.21
C GLY A 188 7.82 11.26 5.09
N GLN A 189 8.81 10.44 5.46
CA GLN A 189 9.73 9.84 4.50
C GLN A 189 9.04 8.93 3.48
N ALA A 190 8.02 8.18 3.89
CA ALA A 190 7.23 7.34 3.00
C ALA A 190 6.28 8.18 2.12
N ALA A 191 5.63 9.19 2.69
CA ALA A 191 4.70 10.08 2.00
C ALA A 191 5.38 10.86 0.86
N GLU A 192 6.61 11.36 1.08
CA GLU A 192 7.43 11.99 0.05
C GLU A 192 7.80 11.05 -1.11
N ARG A 193 7.70 9.74 -0.89
CA ARG A 193 7.90 8.68 -1.90
C ARG A 193 6.60 8.12 -2.45
N HIS A 194 5.52 8.90 -2.34
CA HIS A 194 4.20 8.56 -2.87
C HIS A 194 3.55 7.30 -2.26
N ASP A 195 3.87 6.97 -0.99
CA ASP A 195 3.07 5.97 -0.25
C ASP A 195 1.76 6.63 0.21
N VAL A 196 0.68 6.26 -0.44
CA VAL A 196 -0.64 6.90 -0.25
C VAL A 196 -1.18 6.70 1.17
N GLU A 197 -0.93 5.52 1.77
CA GLU A 197 -1.32 5.28 3.15
C GLU A 197 -0.49 6.14 4.12
N ALA A 198 0.82 6.29 3.87
CA ALA A 198 1.67 7.17 4.68
C ALA A 198 1.27 8.65 4.54
N GLN A 199 0.88 9.10 3.34
CA GLN A 199 0.34 10.45 3.13
C GLN A 199 -0.89 10.69 4.00
N TYR A 200 -1.83 9.75 3.98
CA TYR A 200 -3.02 9.79 4.84
C TYR A 200 -2.64 9.81 6.33
N ARG A 201 -1.80 8.86 6.79
CA ARG A 201 -1.37 8.78 8.19
C ARG A 201 -0.67 10.05 8.66
N LEU A 202 0.24 10.57 7.85
CA LEU A 202 0.94 11.83 8.12
C LEU A 202 -0.04 13.00 8.23
N GLY A 203 -1.00 13.09 7.29
CA GLY A 203 -2.01 14.12 7.31
C GLY A 203 -2.88 14.09 8.58
N VAL A 204 -3.29 12.90 9.01
CA VAL A 204 -4.03 12.72 10.27
C VAL A 204 -3.18 13.16 11.46
N MET A 205 -1.93 12.70 11.58
CA MET A 205 -1.02 13.09 12.67
C MET A 205 -0.77 14.59 12.72
N LEU A 206 -0.58 15.23 11.56
CA LEU A 206 -0.43 16.69 11.45
C LEU A 206 -1.68 17.45 11.90
N SER A 207 -2.87 16.92 11.65
CA SER A 207 -4.14 17.55 12.07
C SER A 207 -4.41 17.43 13.56
N GLN A 208 -3.90 16.38 14.19
CA GLN A 208 -4.10 16.09 15.62
C GLN A 208 -2.96 16.60 16.51
N GLY A 209 -1.80 16.93 15.91
CA GLY A 209 -0.60 17.30 16.65
C GLY A 209 0.16 16.09 17.20
N ASP A 210 -0.10 14.90 16.66
CA ASP A 210 0.60 13.68 17.05
C ASP A 210 2.06 13.74 16.64
N GLY A 211 2.95 13.64 17.60
CA GLY A 211 4.40 13.67 17.39
C GLY A 211 4.99 15.06 17.09
N GLY A 212 4.24 16.15 17.29
CA GLY A 212 4.67 17.53 17.11
C GLY A 212 3.49 18.50 17.04
N ASP A 213 3.74 19.75 16.67
CA ASP A 213 2.69 20.76 16.58
C ASP A 213 1.63 20.43 15.52
N VAL A 214 0.39 20.90 15.79
CA VAL A 214 -0.71 20.86 14.81
C VAL A 214 -0.35 21.74 13.61
N ASN A 215 -0.51 21.20 12.42
CA ASN A 215 -0.29 21.93 11.17
C ASN A 215 -1.41 21.60 10.17
N LEU A 216 -2.54 22.30 10.30
CA LEU A 216 -3.73 22.07 9.46
C LEU A 216 -3.49 22.30 7.96
N PRO A 217 -2.74 23.34 7.51
CA PRO A 217 -2.44 23.51 6.10
C PRO A 217 -1.65 22.35 5.49
N GLN A 218 -0.64 21.86 6.19
CA GLN A 218 0.15 20.72 5.73
C GLN A 218 -0.65 19.41 5.82
N ALA A 219 -1.46 19.25 6.87
CA ALA A 219 -2.38 18.11 7.01
C ALA A 219 -3.34 18.01 5.82
N LEU A 220 -3.98 19.13 5.46
CA LEU A 220 -4.89 19.20 4.33
C LEU A 220 -4.19 18.86 3.01
N GLY A 221 -2.96 19.37 2.80
CA GLY A 221 -2.19 19.05 1.60
C GLY A 221 -1.94 17.55 1.44
N TRP A 222 -1.47 16.87 2.47
CA TRP A 222 -1.21 15.43 2.41
C TRP A 222 -2.50 14.59 2.28
N LEU A 223 -3.54 14.94 3.01
CA LEU A 223 -4.84 14.25 2.91
C LEU A 223 -5.48 14.44 1.54
N GLU A 224 -5.38 15.64 0.95
CA GLU A 224 -5.92 15.91 -0.40
C GLU A 224 -5.16 15.14 -1.48
N ILE A 225 -3.83 14.99 -1.35
CA ILE A 225 -3.04 14.13 -2.25
C ILE A 225 -3.54 12.68 -2.14
N ALA A 226 -3.60 12.11 -0.93
CA ALA A 226 -4.08 10.75 -0.73
C ALA A 226 -5.51 10.55 -1.26
N ALA A 227 -6.39 11.52 -1.00
CA ALA A 227 -7.76 11.51 -1.51
C ALA A 227 -7.78 11.54 -3.04
N SER A 228 -6.98 12.38 -3.68
CA SER A 228 -6.96 12.50 -5.16
C SER A 228 -6.41 11.26 -5.85
N GLU A 229 -5.61 10.44 -5.16
CA GLU A 229 -5.14 9.14 -5.61
C GLU A 229 -6.14 7.99 -5.35
N GLY A 230 -7.34 8.31 -4.86
CA GLY A 230 -8.41 7.33 -4.64
C GLY A 230 -8.40 6.65 -3.27
N TYR A 231 -7.60 7.14 -2.30
CA TYR A 231 -7.57 6.56 -0.97
C TYR A 231 -8.80 6.97 -0.15
N ALA A 232 -9.82 6.12 -0.16
CA ALA A 232 -11.13 6.42 0.42
C ALA A 232 -11.10 6.87 1.91
N PRO A 233 -10.22 6.34 2.80
CA PRO A 233 -10.16 6.84 4.19
C PRO A 233 -9.79 8.33 4.30
N ALA A 234 -9.21 8.94 3.26
CA ALA A 234 -8.86 10.36 3.27
C ALA A 234 -10.03 11.30 2.95
N TYR A 235 -11.12 10.83 2.31
CA TYR A 235 -12.21 11.69 1.84
C TYR A 235 -12.87 12.48 2.95
N LEU A 236 -13.31 11.79 4.02
CA LEU A 236 -13.98 12.47 5.14
C LEU A 236 -13.05 13.44 5.88
N PRO A 237 -11.81 13.08 6.26
CA PRO A 237 -10.88 14.04 6.85
C PRO A 237 -10.65 15.29 6.00
N VAL A 238 -10.54 15.17 4.67
CA VAL A 238 -10.41 16.32 3.78
C VAL A 238 -11.66 17.20 3.83
N ALA A 239 -12.85 16.60 3.75
CA ALA A 239 -14.10 17.35 3.84
C ALA A 239 -14.23 18.11 5.18
N VAL A 240 -13.85 17.46 6.29
CA VAL A 240 -13.85 18.06 7.63
C VAL A 240 -12.88 19.24 7.71
N LEU A 241 -11.65 19.11 7.21
CA LEU A 241 -10.68 20.19 7.26
C LEU A 241 -11.10 21.38 6.40
N TYR A 242 -11.66 21.15 5.21
CA TYR A 242 -12.23 22.22 4.42
C TYR A 242 -13.44 22.88 5.07
N ALA A 243 -14.34 22.11 5.71
CA ALA A 243 -15.50 22.64 6.42
C ALA A 243 -15.10 23.52 7.63
N ASN A 244 -13.94 23.26 8.21
CA ASN A 244 -13.39 24.04 9.32
C ASN A 244 -12.40 25.15 8.84
N SER A 245 -12.27 25.36 7.54
CA SER A 245 -11.38 26.41 7.03
C SER A 245 -11.93 27.80 7.29
N ALA A 246 -11.05 28.80 7.25
CA ALA A 246 -11.42 30.17 7.53
C ALA A 246 -12.43 30.70 6.52
N VAL A 247 -13.48 31.35 7.01
CA VAL A 247 -14.44 32.09 6.20
C VAL A 247 -13.86 33.46 5.80
N ASP A 248 -14.34 34.01 4.69
CA ASP A 248 -14.04 35.37 4.28
C ASP A 248 -14.48 36.35 5.40
N PRO A 249 -13.58 37.15 5.97
CA PRO A 249 -13.90 38.04 7.09
C PRO A 249 -14.90 39.15 6.75
N LYS A 250 -15.12 39.46 5.47
CA LYS A 250 -16.07 40.49 5.01
C LYS A 250 -17.48 39.92 4.80
N THR A 251 -17.59 38.70 4.31
CA THR A 251 -18.87 38.09 3.96
C THR A 251 -19.33 37.04 4.93
N GLY A 252 -18.44 36.49 5.77
CA GLY A 252 -18.70 35.35 6.63
C GLY A 252 -18.93 34.04 5.86
N ALA A 253 -18.66 34.01 4.56
CA ALA A 253 -18.89 32.87 3.70
C ALA A 253 -17.60 32.10 3.40
N LEU A 254 -17.73 30.82 3.13
CA LEU A 254 -16.63 30.02 2.56
C LEU A 254 -16.40 30.41 1.09
N PRO A 255 -15.15 30.41 0.62
CA PRO A 255 -14.85 30.59 -0.81
C PRO A 255 -15.60 29.56 -1.66
N PRO A 256 -16.07 29.93 -2.87
CA PRO A 256 -16.85 29.02 -3.73
C PRO A 256 -16.15 27.69 -4.08
N ASP A 257 -14.85 27.74 -4.31
CA ASP A 257 -14.02 26.55 -4.60
C ASP A 257 -13.88 25.63 -3.37
N VAL A 258 -13.75 26.20 -2.16
CA VAL A 258 -13.74 25.44 -0.90
C VAL A 258 -15.07 24.76 -0.68
N LEU A 259 -16.19 25.47 -0.91
CA LEU A 259 -17.54 24.93 -0.76
C LEU A 259 -17.78 23.76 -1.72
N ALA A 260 -17.33 23.88 -2.98
CA ALA A 260 -17.40 22.80 -3.96
C ALA A 260 -16.55 21.58 -3.53
N LYS A 261 -15.35 21.80 -2.99
CA LYS A 261 -14.49 20.72 -2.47
C LYS A 261 -15.11 20.00 -1.26
N ILE A 262 -15.71 20.74 -0.34
CA ILE A 262 -16.44 20.14 0.80
C ILE A 262 -17.52 19.20 0.28
N TYR A 263 -18.35 19.69 -0.65
CA TYR A 263 -19.41 18.88 -1.23
C TYR A 263 -18.86 17.62 -1.91
N MET A 264 -17.85 17.77 -2.76
CA MET A 264 -17.28 16.65 -3.53
C MET A 264 -16.67 15.57 -2.62
N TRP A 265 -15.83 15.95 -1.66
CA TRP A 265 -15.17 15.01 -0.79
C TRP A 265 -16.12 14.35 0.21
N ASN A 266 -17.11 15.11 0.73
CA ASN A 266 -18.14 14.54 1.59
C ASN A 266 -19.03 13.53 0.84
N SER A 267 -19.41 13.84 -0.40
CA SER A 267 -20.21 12.91 -1.24
C SER A 267 -19.40 11.66 -1.60
N ALA A 268 -18.09 11.79 -1.85
CA ALA A 268 -17.22 10.64 -2.06
C ALA A 268 -17.11 9.77 -0.79
N ALA A 269 -16.99 10.41 0.38
CA ALA A 269 -16.97 9.70 1.66
C ALA A 269 -18.30 8.96 1.91
N GLN A 270 -19.44 9.59 1.67
CA GLN A 270 -20.75 8.94 1.83
C GLN A 270 -20.95 7.73 0.93
N ALA A 271 -20.35 7.74 -0.26
CA ALA A 271 -20.45 6.64 -1.22
C ALA A 271 -19.56 5.43 -0.85
N THR A 272 -18.47 5.66 -0.11
CA THR A 272 -17.45 4.62 0.14
C THR A 272 -17.32 4.22 1.62
N ASN A 273 -17.77 5.07 2.53
CA ASN A 273 -17.64 4.86 3.97
C ASN A 273 -19.00 4.43 4.57
N HIS A 274 -19.02 3.24 5.14
CA HIS A 274 -20.22 2.66 5.76
C HIS A 274 -20.15 2.64 7.30
N ASN A 275 -19.20 3.36 7.90
CA ASN A 275 -19.08 3.46 9.35
C ASN A 275 -20.23 4.30 9.93
N PRO A 276 -21.11 3.72 10.79
CA PRO A 276 -22.25 4.44 11.36
C PRO A 276 -21.85 5.64 12.24
N GLU A 277 -20.68 5.59 12.89
CA GLU A 277 -20.20 6.67 13.76
C GLU A 277 -19.81 7.90 12.94
N GLU A 278 -19.29 7.71 11.74
CA GLU A 278 -18.90 8.81 10.85
C GLU A 278 -20.07 9.33 10.01
N ARG A 279 -21.16 8.55 9.89
CA ARG A 279 -22.34 8.92 9.12
C ARG A 279 -22.96 10.23 9.59
N ALA A 280 -23.12 10.40 10.89
CA ALA A 280 -23.68 11.64 11.46
C ALA A 280 -22.85 12.88 11.10
N THR A 281 -21.52 12.74 11.04
CA THR A 281 -20.62 13.82 10.63
C THR A 281 -20.81 14.14 9.14
N MET A 282 -20.86 13.12 8.28
CA MET A 282 -21.07 13.30 6.85
C MET A 282 -22.43 13.94 6.54
N ASP A 283 -23.51 13.51 7.20
CA ASP A 283 -24.84 14.06 7.03
C ASP A 283 -24.92 15.52 7.50
N ARG A 284 -24.24 15.86 8.60
CA ARG A 284 -24.16 17.25 9.08
C ARG A 284 -23.37 18.14 8.09
N ILE A 285 -22.26 17.67 7.56
CA ILE A 285 -21.48 18.41 6.55
C ILE A 285 -22.34 18.64 5.30
N GLU A 286 -23.06 17.62 4.82
CA GLU A 286 -23.95 17.74 3.69
C GLU A 286 -25.04 18.78 3.94
N GLN A 287 -25.76 18.70 5.06
CA GLN A 287 -26.82 19.62 5.40
C GLN A 287 -26.33 21.08 5.44
N LEU A 288 -25.21 21.32 6.13
CA LEU A 288 -24.62 22.66 6.21
C LEU A 288 -24.17 23.18 4.83
N THR A 289 -23.52 22.32 4.05
CA THR A 289 -23.04 22.68 2.70
C THR A 289 -24.20 23.03 1.78
N LEU A 290 -25.25 22.21 1.75
CA LEU A 290 -26.44 22.44 0.92
C LEU A 290 -27.23 23.69 1.34
N SER A 291 -27.17 24.09 2.61
CA SER A 291 -27.85 25.31 3.08
C SER A 291 -27.25 26.61 2.52
N VAL A 292 -25.98 26.62 2.12
CA VAL A 292 -25.26 27.80 1.64
C VAL A 292 -24.79 27.67 0.17
N MET A 293 -24.75 26.47 -0.37
CA MET A 293 -24.31 26.21 -1.74
C MET A 293 -25.43 26.54 -2.74
N PRO A 294 -25.13 27.27 -3.84
CA PRO A 294 -26.10 27.50 -4.90
C PRO A 294 -26.65 26.19 -5.50
N ALA A 295 -27.97 26.00 -5.48
CA ALA A 295 -28.60 24.76 -5.91
C ALA A 295 -28.24 24.31 -7.34
N GLN A 296 -27.95 25.28 -8.24
CA GLN A 296 -27.54 25.00 -9.61
C GLN A 296 -26.18 24.31 -9.76
N TRP A 297 -25.32 24.31 -8.72
CA TRP A 297 -24.01 23.63 -8.77
C TRP A 297 -24.15 22.12 -8.58
N ARG A 298 -25.17 21.66 -7.83
CA ARG A 298 -25.33 20.27 -7.44
C ARG A 298 -25.26 19.28 -8.60
N PRO A 299 -25.99 19.45 -9.72
CA PRO A 299 -25.96 18.48 -10.81
C PRO A 299 -24.58 18.31 -11.46
N ASP A 300 -23.79 19.38 -11.50
CA ASP A 300 -22.43 19.32 -12.03
C ASP A 300 -21.48 18.63 -11.05
N LEU A 301 -21.55 18.98 -9.79
CA LEU A 301 -20.72 18.36 -8.74
C LEU A 301 -21.02 16.88 -8.60
N ASP A 302 -22.30 16.45 -8.65
CA ASP A 302 -22.70 15.05 -8.63
C ASP A 302 -22.09 14.26 -9.80
N ARG A 303 -22.10 14.84 -11.00
CA ARG A 303 -21.43 14.21 -12.16
C ARG A 303 -19.92 14.06 -11.95
N ARG A 304 -19.28 15.07 -11.39
CA ARG A 304 -17.84 15.04 -11.10
C ARG A 304 -17.50 13.99 -10.04
N VAL A 305 -18.25 13.91 -8.96
CA VAL A 305 -18.10 12.86 -7.93
C VAL A 305 -18.26 11.48 -8.55
N LYS A 306 -19.33 11.27 -9.33
CA LYS A 306 -19.58 9.99 -10.00
C LYS A 306 -18.44 9.60 -10.95
N ALA A 307 -17.96 10.55 -11.75
CA ALA A 307 -16.84 10.31 -12.67
C ALA A 307 -15.54 9.98 -11.90
N TYR A 308 -15.27 10.72 -10.82
CA TYR A 308 -14.11 10.47 -9.96
C TYR A 308 -14.18 9.06 -9.32
N LEU A 309 -15.32 8.69 -8.72
CA LEU A 309 -15.49 7.37 -8.11
C LEU A 309 -15.44 6.24 -9.14
N ALA A 310 -15.93 6.45 -10.36
CA ALA A 310 -15.81 5.47 -11.45
C ALA A 310 -14.34 5.24 -11.86
N GLN A 311 -13.51 6.27 -11.78
CA GLN A 311 -12.08 6.17 -12.07
C GLN A 311 -11.29 5.49 -10.95
N HIS A 312 -11.69 5.69 -9.69
CA HIS A 312 -10.96 5.25 -8.49
C HIS A 312 -11.69 4.18 -7.67
N GLY A 313 -12.99 3.95 -7.92
CA GLY A 313 -13.85 3.07 -7.11
C GLY A 313 -13.65 1.57 -7.34
N GLU A 314 -12.84 1.16 -8.31
CA GLU A 314 -12.43 -0.24 -8.53
C GLU A 314 -11.06 -0.56 -7.92
N SER A 315 -10.50 0.31 -7.07
CA SER A 315 -9.37 -0.11 -6.24
C SER A 315 -9.85 -1.22 -5.33
N PRO A 316 -9.29 -2.44 -5.41
CA PRO A 316 -9.74 -3.55 -4.58
C PRO A 316 -9.58 -3.13 -3.13
N SER A 317 -10.69 -3.08 -2.42
CA SER A 317 -10.74 -2.96 -0.97
C SER A 317 -9.69 -3.90 -0.38
N HIS A 318 -8.82 -3.36 0.44
CA HIS A 318 -7.96 -4.13 1.32
C HIS A 318 -8.87 -4.97 2.24
N GLN A 319 -9.16 -6.22 1.85
CA GLN A 319 -9.70 -7.28 2.70
C GLN A 319 -8.56 -8.21 3.09
#